data_605d3406d199e2c06ed46350bb46dc76
#
_entry.id   605d3406d199e2c06ed46350bb46dc76
#
_cell.length_a   1.000
_cell.length_b   1.000
_cell.length_c   1.000
_cell.angle_alpha   90.00
_cell.angle_beta   90.00
_cell.angle_gamma   90.00
#
_symmetry.space_group_name_H-M   'P 1'
#
loop_
_entity.id
_entity.type
_entity.pdbx_description
1 polymer ?
#
loop_
_entity_poly.entity_id
_entity_poly.type
_entity_poly.pdbx_seq_one_letter_code
_entity_poly.pdbx_strand_id
1 'polypeptide(L)'
;MANSDLGTHTTSVKDVKQLGIWAAICSLGYVFWICGAMEMVERLAYYGVRQVSSLYATDAQSNGGLGLPGTDIGIIFLVWAMVQSFVPVLTGGISDRIGYKETIFASTIFKIMGYLLMAWFPTFWGFMSGAIVLAFGTGIFKPGIQGTIVKSTNRQTSSMAWGVFYPTVNIGGWIGPLVAAQLRQLEWQYVFYACAAIISLNFLLLITYKEPDKEERLALRAKVRSGEIKQDNLAVDSLKELLHPIMIWYIVLFSGFWFMLMAFWDVGPLFFRDWVDTTVMVRHLFGEDGTQSQFWIFVLGMSSDGTRIMPEGLVNINAMLIMLTCFLIAGWSALIKATNSMAIGTFLAA
;
A
#
# COMPACT_ATOMS: atom_id res chain seq x y z
N MET A 1 -11.81 -24.98 46.82
CA MET A 1 -10.58 -25.61 46.33
C MET A 1 -10.93 -26.28 45.00
N ALA A 2 -10.67 -25.64 43.90
CA ALA A 2 -10.70 -26.23 42.58
C ALA A 2 -9.57 -25.53 41.80
N ASN A 3 -8.48 -26.26 41.59
CA ASN A 3 -7.32 -25.82 40.83
C ASN A 3 -7.70 -25.68 39.33
N SER A 4 -7.59 -24.50 38.84
CA SER A 4 -7.63 -24.21 37.39
C SER A 4 -6.23 -24.32 36.82
N ASP A 5 -5.87 -25.50 36.34
CA ASP A 5 -4.72 -25.67 35.47
C ASP A 5 -5.03 -25.09 34.08
N LEU A 6 -4.89 -23.79 33.95
CA LEU A 6 -4.70 -23.12 32.67
C LEU A 6 -3.26 -23.33 32.22
N GLY A 7 -2.97 -24.50 31.65
CA GLY A 7 -1.72 -24.79 30.98
C GLY A 7 -1.49 -23.83 29.84
N THR A 8 -0.72 -22.77 30.09
CA THR A 8 -0.15 -21.90 29.05
C THR A 8 0.87 -22.69 28.24
N HIS A 9 0.41 -23.46 27.27
CA HIS A 9 1.29 -23.96 26.21
C HIS A 9 1.69 -22.79 25.30
N THR A 10 2.64 -21.99 25.76
CA THR A 10 3.45 -21.15 24.89
C THR A 10 4.38 -22.05 24.08
N THR A 11 3.83 -22.72 23.05
CA THR A 11 4.68 -23.34 22.02
C THR A 11 5.45 -22.21 21.34
N SER A 12 6.76 -22.15 21.56
CA SER A 12 7.62 -21.16 20.95
C SER A 12 7.51 -21.30 19.43
N VAL A 13 7.61 -20.19 18.71
CA VAL A 13 7.54 -20.15 17.22
C VAL A 13 8.62 -21.07 16.60
N LYS A 14 9.64 -21.46 17.36
CA LYS A 14 10.71 -22.38 16.95
C LYS A 14 10.26 -23.84 16.82
N ASP A 15 9.14 -24.24 17.41
CA ASP A 15 8.73 -25.66 17.46
C ASP A 15 7.82 -26.07 16.29
N VAL A 16 7.40 -25.12 15.43
CA VAL A 16 6.58 -25.42 14.26
C VAL A 16 7.49 -25.66 13.06
N LYS A 17 7.59 -26.92 12.61
CA LYS A 17 8.34 -27.29 11.41
C LYS A 17 7.78 -26.54 10.20
N GLN A 18 8.54 -25.59 9.67
CA GLN A 18 8.19 -24.82 8.49
C GLN A 18 8.17 -25.73 7.25
N LEU A 19 7.20 -25.52 6.38
CA LEU A 19 7.14 -26.20 5.09
C LEU A 19 8.23 -25.63 4.17
N GLY A 20 8.78 -26.46 3.27
CA GLY A 20 9.65 -25.96 2.21
C GLY A 20 8.91 -24.97 1.30
N ILE A 21 9.65 -24.06 0.66
CA ILE A 21 9.11 -22.92 -0.11
C ILE A 21 8.00 -23.35 -1.07
N TRP A 22 8.24 -24.34 -1.91
CA TRP A 22 7.25 -24.79 -2.90
C TRP A 22 6.02 -25.46 -2.26
N ALA A 23 6.24 -26.28 -1.24
CA ALA A 23 5.14 -26.91 -0.52
C ALA A 23 4.26 -25.87 0.20
N ALA A 24 4.89 -24.85 0.77
CA ALA A 24 4.18 -23.74 1.41
C ALA A 24 3.37 -22.91 0.40
N ILE A 25 3.94 -22.55 -0.74
CA ILE A 25 3.24 -21.82 -1.81
C ILE A 25 2.05 -22.62 -2.35
N CYS A 26 2.24 -23.91 -2.62
CA CYS A 26 1.18 -24.79 -3.11
C CYS A 26 0.07 -25.05 -2.08
N SER A 27 0.36 -24.88 -0.78
CA SER A 27 -0.62 -25.05 0.29
C SER A 27 -1.45 -23.79 0.56
N LEU A 28 -1.10 -22.62 -0.03
CA LEU A 28 -1.86 -21.41 0.09
C LEU A 28 -3.20 -21.52 -0.64
N GLY A 29 -4.29 -21.31 0.11
CA GLY A 29 -5.64 -21.48 -0.41
C GLY A 29 -6.03 -20.40 -1.43
N TYR A 30 -7.10 -20.67 -2.19
CA TYR A 30 -7.65 -19.75 -3.19
C TYR A 30 -7.90 -18.33 -2.64
N VAL A 31 -8.43 -18.22 -1.43
CA VAL A 31 -8.72 -16.93 -0.78
C VAL A 31 -7.46 -16.08 -0.62
N PHE A 32 -6.32 -16.70 -0.27
CA PHE A 32 -5.04 -16.00 -0.18
C PHE A 32 -4.65 -15.34 -1.52
N TRP A 33 -4.75 -16.09 -2.62
CA TRP A 33 -4.40 -15.58 -3.95
C TRP A 33 -5.31 -14.46 -4.42
N ILE A 34 -6.61 -14.55 -4.11
CA ILE A 34 -7.56 -13.46 -4.38
C ILE A 34 -7.22 -12.22 -3.55
N CYS A 35 -6.85 -12.38 -2.28
CA CYS A 35 -6.40 -11.25 -1.44
C CYS A 35 -5.13 -10.60 -2.01
N GLY A 36 -4.16 -11.40 -2.47
CA GLY A 36 -2.96 -10.90 -3.16
C GLY A 36 -3.31 -10.12 -4.43
N ALA A 37 -4.23 -10.63 -5.25
CA ALA A 37 -4.71 -9.95 -6.45
C ALA A 37 -5.43 -8.62 -6.12
N MET A 38 -6.31 -8.61 -5.09
CA MET A 38 -6.99 -7.39 -4.65
C MET A 38 -6.00 -6.33 -4.14
N GLU A 39 -4.99 -6.73 -3.39
CA GLU A 39 -3.94 -5.82 -2.94
C GLU A 39 -3.10 -5.31 -4.11
N MET A 40 -2.73 -6.18 -5.06
CA MET A 40 -2.00 -5.78 -6.26
C MET A 40 -2.77 -4.72 -7.07
N VAL A 41 -4.06 -4.95 -7.31
CA VAL A 41 -4.96 -4.00 -7.99
C VAL A 41 -5.03 -2.68 -7.23
N GLU A 42 -5.16 -2.76 -5.91
CA GLU A 42 -5.20 -1.58 -5.04
C GLU A 42 -3.88 -0.79 -5.08
N ARG A 43 -2.74 -1.47 -4.99
CA ARG A 43 -1.43 -0.82 -5.06
C ARG A 43 -1.18 -0.19 -6.42
N LEU A 44 -1.60 -0.84 -7.50
CA LEU A 44 -1.49 -0.33 -8.86
C LEU A 44 -2.24 1.02 -9.00
N ALA A 45 -3.48 1.07 -8.56
CA ALA A 45 -4.27 2.31 -8.59
C ALA A 45 -3.71 3.38 -7.63
N TYR A 46 -3.38 2.99 -6.39
CA TYR A 46 -2.90 3.92 -5.37
C TYR A 46 -1.57 4.57 -5.76
N TYR A 47 -0.57 3.78 -6.12
CA TYR A 47 0.75 4.31 -6.50
C TYR A 47 0.73 5.01 -7.86
N GLY A 48 -0.20 4.62 -8.75
CA GLY A 48 -0.44 5.34 -10.00
C GLY A 48 -0.78 6.82 -9.76
N VAL A 49 -1.63 7.12 -8.78
CA VAL A 49 -1.95 8.51 -8.43
C VAL A 49 -0.91 9.11 -7.48
N ARG A 50 -0.55 8.39 -6.41
CA ARG A 50 0.28 8.93 -5.32
C ARG A 50 1.63 9.45 -5.80
N GLN A 51 2.27 8.75 -6.72
CA GLN A 51 3.60 9.09 -7.21
C GLN A 51 3.59 10.29 -8.16
N VAL A 52 2.51 10.49 -8.89
CA VAL A 52 2.40 11.64 -9.81
C VAL A 52 1.67 12.83 -9.19
N SER A 53 1.18 12.71 -7.96
CA SER A 53 0.38 13.75 -7.29
C SER A 53 1.13 15.07 -7.12
N SER A 54 2.44 15.03 -6.79
CA SER A 54 3.25 16.23 -6.66
C SER A 54 3.48 16.90 -8.02
N LEU A 55 3.67 16.12 -9.07
CA LEU A 55 3.82 16.63 -10.44
C LEU A 55 2.52 17.28 -10.92
N TYR A 56 1.39 16.60 -10.75
CA TYR A 56 0.07 17.12 -11.11
C TYR A 56 -0.25 18.43 -10.38
N ALA A 57 0.02 18.48 -9.09
CA ALA A 57 -0.29 19.65 -8.28
C ALA A 57 0.56 20.87 -8.64
N THR A 58 1.83 20.68 -9.07
CA THR A 58 2.75 21.77 -9.44
C THR A 58 2.74 22.10 -10.93
N ASP A 59 2.25 21.22 -11.79
CA ASP A 59 2.23 21.50 -13.22
C ASP A 59 1.32 22.66 -13.54
N ALA A 60 1.69 23.42 -14.58
CA ALA A 60 0.94 24.62 -14.98
C ALA A 60 -0.49 24.27 -15.39
N GLN A 61 -1.44 25.17 -15.11
CA GLN A 61 -2.84 24.98 -15.53
C GLN A 61 -2.99 24.86 -17.05
N SER A 62 -2.10 25.52 -17.81
CA SER A 62 -2.03 25.39 -19.27
C SER A 62 -1.75 23.96 -19.73
N ASN A 63 -1.11 23.14 -18.89
CA ASN A 63 -0.80 21.73 -19.14
C ASN A 63 -1.81 20.78 -18.47
N GLY A 64 -2.91 21.31 -17.94
CA GLY A 64 -3.92 20.55 -17.23
C GLY A 64 -3.59 20.22 -15.76
N GLY A 65 -2.48 20.74 -15.23
CA GLY A 65 -2.12 20.66 -13.82
C GLY A 65 -2.86 21.67 -12.96
N LEU A 66 -2.57 21.69 -11.64
CA LEU A 66 -3.23 22.61 -10.70
C LEU A 66 -2.52 23.96 -10.55
N GLY A 67 -1.24 24.06 -10.89
CA GLY A 67 -0.42 25.27 -10.72
C GLY A 67 -0.26 25.70 -9.25
N LEU A 68 -0.28 24.76 -8.31
CA LEU A 68 -0.22 25.07 -6.88
C LEU A 68 1.22 25.29 -6.43
N PRO A 69 1.43 26.20 -5.46
CA PRO A 69 2.72 26.38 -4.82
C PRO A 69 3.06 25.17 -3.93
N GLY A 70 4.36 24.95 -3.69
CA GLY A 70 4.83 23.80 -2.90
C GLY A 70 4.28 23.74 -1.47
N THR A 71 3.96 24.90 -0.87
CA THR A 71 3.32 24.98 0.45
C THR A 71 1.95 24.31 0.48
N ASP A 72 1.13 24.54 -0.55
CA ASP A 72 -0.22 23.99 -0.64
C ASP A 72 -0.18 22.48 -0.86
N ILE A 73 0.80 21.99 -1.63
CA ILE A 73 1.04 20.57 -1.81
C ILE A 73 1.46 19.91 -0.49
N GLY A 74 2.32 20.57 0.27
CA GLY A 74 2.72 20.12 1.60
C GLY A 74 1.52 19.96 2.54
N ILE A 75 0.57 20.89 2.51
CA ILE A 75 -0.67 20.81 3.30
C ILE A 75 -1.53 19.63 2.84
N ILE A 76 -1.69 19.43 1.53
CA ILE A 76 -2.46 18.30 0.99
C ILE A 76 -1.85 16.97 1.45
N PHE A 77 -0.53 16.82 1.32
CA PHE A 77 0.15 15.58 1.71
C PHE A 77 0.15 15.34 3.22
N LEU A 78 0.25 16.41 4.02
CA LEU A 78 0.11 16.31 5.48
C LEU A 78 -1.27 15.76 5.86
N VAL A 79 -2.35 16.35 5.33
CA VAL A 79 -3.71 15.92 5.63
C VAL A 79 -3.96 14.49 5.11
N TRP A 80 -3.48 14.19 3.90
CA TRP A 80 -3.55 12.83 3.34
C TRP A 80 -2.88 11.80 4.26
N ALA A 81 -1.64 12.07 4.67
CA ALA A 81 -0.88 11.18 5.55
C ALA A 81 -1.56 11.01 6.92
N MET A 82 -2.07 12.10 7.51
CA MET A 82 -2.81 12.04 8.78
C MET A 82 -4.04 11.14 8.68
N VAL A 83 -4.90 11.37 7.70
CA VAL A 83 -6.11 10.57 7.51
C VAL A 83 -5.74 9.10 7.28
N GLN A 84 -4.80 8.82 6.39
CA GLN A 84 -4.38 7.47 6.06
C GLN A 84 -3.75 6.72 7.25
N SER A 85 -3.11 7.42 8.18
CA SER A 85 -2.47 6.84 9.35
C SER A 85 -3.45 6.63 10.52
N PHE A 86 -4.35 7.57 10.76
CA PHE A 86 -5.29 7.49 11.89
C PHE A 86 -6.49 6.57 11.61
N VAL A 87 -6.97 6.54 10.37
CA VAL A 87 -8.15 5.72 10.01
C VAL A 87 -7.95 4.24 10.34
N PRO A 88 -6.83 3.55 9.99
CA PRO A 88 -6.64 2.14 10.34
C PRO A 88 -6.66 1.88 11.85
N VAL A 89 -6.12 2.80 12.64
CA VAL A 89 -6.10 2.71 14.11
C VAL A 89 -7.51 2.70 14.67
N LEU A 90 -8.38 3.58 14.14
CA LEU A 90 -9.76 3.71 14.60
C LEU A 90 -10.68 2.62 14.04
N THR A 91 -10.36 2.11 12.85
CA THR A 91 -11.25 1.21 12.10
C THR A 91 -10.78 -0.25 12.09
N GLY A 92 -9.57 -0.56 12.57
CA GLY A 92 -9.02 -1.91 12.53
C GLY A 92 -9.96 -2.96 13.11
N GLY A 93 -10.48 -2.75 14.30
CA GLY A 93 -11.47 -3.63 14.92
C GLY A 93 -12.89 -3.50 14.37
N ILE A 94 -13.18 -2.50 13.53
CA ILE A 94 -14.47 -2.39 12.85
C ILE A 94 -14.58 -3.47 11.77
N SER A 95 -13.50 -3.80 11.08
CA SER A 95 -13.46 -4.86 10.08
C SER A 95 -13.82 -6.23 10.67
N ASP A 96 -13.35 -6.52 11.89
CA ASP A 96 -13.70 -7.73 12.63
C ASP A 96 -15.20 -7.78 13.01
N ARG A 97 -15.80 -6.62 13.23
CA ARG A 97 -17.21 -6.49 13.59
C ARG A 97 -18.15 -6.48 12.39
N ILE A 98 -17.86 -5.68 11.37
CA ILE A 98 -18.72 -5.51 10.19
C ILE A 98 -18.53 -6.66 9.21
N GLY A 99 -17.29 -7.05 8.94
CA GLY A 99 -16.86 -8.07 8.00
C GLY A 99 -15.78 -7.56 7.08
N TYR A 100 -14.89 -8.46 6.72
CA TYR A 100 -13.75 -8.12 5.88
C TYR A 100 -14.18 -7.77 4.45
N LYS A 101 -15.10 -8.55 3.87
CA LYS A 101 -15.61 -8.29 2.51
C LYS A 101 -16.37 -6.97 2.43
N GLU A 102 -17.24 -6.73 3.40
CA GLU A 102 -18.04 -5.50 3.51
C GLU A 102 -17.12 -4.28 3.65
N THR A 103 -16.04 -4.41 4.44
CA THR A 103 -15.05 -3.34 4.63
C THR A 103 -14.27 -3.06 3.34
N ILE A 104 -13.81 -4.10 2.63
CA ILE A 104 -13.12 -3.95 1.34
C ILE A 104 -14.05 -3.34 0.29
N PHE A 105 -15.33 -3.76 0.25
CA PHE A 105 -16.34 -3.19 -0.64
C PHE A 105 -16.53 -1.69 -0.41
N ALA A 106 -16.75 -1.28 0.85
CA ALA A 106 -16.88 0.12 1.22
C ALA A 106 -15.60 0.92 0.88
N SER A 107 -14.43 0.37 1.19
CA SER A 107 -13.13 0.95 0.81
C SER A 107 -13.04 1.23 -0.68
N THR A 108 -13.42 0.27 -1.51
CA THR A 108 -13.37 0.39 -2.97
C THR A 108 -14.26 1.53 -3.46
N ILE A 109 -15.46 1.70 -2.90
CA ILE A 109 -16.35 2.84 -3.21
C ILE A 109 -15.68 4.16 -2.86
N PHE A 110 -15.15 4.31 -1.63
CA PHE A 110 -14.47 5.54 -1.23
C PHE A 110 -13.28 5.87 -2.14
N LYS A 111 -12.51 4.87 -2.55
CA LYS A 111 -11.38 5.10 -3.46
C LYS A 111 -11.81 5.55 -4.84
N ILE A 112 -12.82 4.92 -5.42
CA ILE A 112 -13.40 5.37 -6.71
C ILE A 112 -13.87 6.82 -6.59
N MET A 113 -14.62 7.15 -5.54
CA MET A 113 -15.07 8.53 -5.29
C MET A 113 -13.88 9.49 -5.17
N GLY A 114 -12.83 9.12 -4.45
CA GLY A 114 -11.63 9.93 -4.30
C GLY A 114 -10.96 10.23 -5.64
N TYR A 115 -10.76 9.21 -6.48
CA TYR A 115 -10.20 9.40 -7.82
C TYR A 115 -11.08 10.28 -8.72
N LEU A 116 -12.40 10.06 -8.70
CA LEU A 116 -13.32 10.88 -9.50
C LEU A 116 -13.38 12.33 -9.03
N LEU A 117 -13.33 12.59 -7.72
CA LEU A 117 -13.24 13.95 -7.20
C LEU A 117 -11.97 14.67 -7.69
N MET A 118 -10.83 14.00 -7.70
CA MET A 118 -9.57 14.55 -8.23
C MET A 118 -9.68 14.85 -9.75
N ALA A 119 -10.38 14.00 -10.51
CA ALA A 119 -10.56 14.16 -11.94
C ALA A 119 -11.52 15.32 -12.30
N TRP A 120 -12.63 15.45 -11.56
CA TRP A 120 -13.70 16.38 -11.92
C TRP A 120 -13.50 17.79 -11.38
N PHE A 121 -12.75 17.91 -10.28
CA PHE A 121 -12.54 19.21 -9.63
C PHE A 121 -11.04 19.55 -9.58
N PRO A 122 -10.46 20.04 -10.69
CA PRO A 122 -9.04 20.39 -10.78
C PRO A 122 -8.74 21.71 -10.04
N THR A 123 -8.95 21.72 -8.74
CA THR A 123 -8.72 22.85 -7.83
C THR A 123 -8.06 22.34 -6.57
N PHE A 124 -7.46 23.23 -5.77
CA PHE A 124 -6.92 22.89 -4.46
C PHE A 124 -7.90 22.09 -3.60
N TRP A 125 -9.13 22.59 -3.43
CA TRP A 125 -10.14 21.94 -2.60
C TRP A 125 -10.68 20.65 -3.20
N GLY A 126 -10.78 20.58 -4.52
CA GLY A 126 -11.19 19.34 -5.21
C GLY A 126 -10.15 18.24 -5.03
N PHE A 127 -8.88 18.54 -5.24
CA PHE A 127 -7.80 17.59 -5.05
C PHE A 127 -7.64 17.20 -3.57
N MET A 128 -7.71 18.17 -2.64
CA MET A 128 -7.69 17.91 -1.20
C MET A 128 -8.82 16.99 -0.76
N SER A 129 -10.06 17.27 -1.18
CA SER A 129 -11.21 16.42 -0.81
C SER A 129 -11.10 15.02 -1.40
N GLY A 130 -10.65 14.90 -2.66
CA GLY A 130 -10.36 13.61 -3.28
C GLY A 130 -9.28 12.84 -2.53
N ALA A 131 -8.20 13.51 -2.11
CA ALA A 131 -7.12 12.92 -1.32
C ALA A 131 -7.60 12.42 0.05
N ILE A 132 -8.43 13.18 0.75
CA ILE A 132 -9.02 12.78 2.03
C ILE A 132 -9.90 11.54 1.87
N VAL A 133 -10.79 11.54 0.88
CA VAL A 133 -11.70 10.40 0.62
C VAL A 133 -10.92 9.16 0.21
N LEU A 134 -9.90 9.31 -0.64
CA LEU A 134 -8.99 8.23 -1.03
C LEU A 134 -8.20 7.69 0.16
N ALA A 135 -7.65 8.58 1.01
CA ALA A 135 -6.91 8.22 2.22
C ALA A 135 -7.77 7.44 3.21
N PHE A 136 -9.02 7.86 3.39
CA PHE A 136 -10.00 7.16 4.22
C PHE A 136 -10.26 5.75 3.66
N GLY A 137 -10.56 5.64 2.35
CA GLY A 137 -10.74 4.36 1.69
C GLY A 137 -9.52 3.43 1.84
N THR A 138 -8.31 3.95 1.67
CA THR A 138 -7.07 3.18 1.85
C THR A 138 -6.87 2.75 3.31
N GLY A 139 -7.22 3.61 4.26
CA GLY A 139 -7.13 3.31 5.68
C GLY A 139 -8.00 2.15 6.12
N ILE A 140 -9.24 2.07 5.63
CA ILE A 140 -10.16 0.97 5.96
C ILE A 140 -9.90 -0.31 5.16
N PHE A 141 -9.21 -0.23 4.00
CA PHE A 141 -8.88 -1.39 3.17
C PHE A 141 -7.93 -2.36 3.87
N LYS A 142 -6.87 -1.83 4.47
CA LYS A 142 -5.79 -2.64 5.05
C LYS A 142 -6.26 -3.61 6.12
N PRO A 143 -7.03 -3.20 7.14
CA PRO A 143 -7.58 -4.15 8.11
C PRO A 143 -8.42 -5.26 7.46
N GLY A 144 -9.21 -4.93 6.45
CA GLY A 144 -10.04 -5.90 5.73
C GLY A 144 -9.23 -6.97 5.02
N ILE A 145 -8.22 -6.55 4.24
CA ILE A 145 -7.41 -7.50 3.46
C ILE A 145 -6.47 -8.31 4.35
N GLN A 146 -5.80 -7.67 5.31
CA GLN A 146 -4.88 -8.33 6.21
C GLN A 146 -5.60 -9.31 7.14
N GLY A 147 -6.77 -8.94 7.66
CA GLY A 147 -7.62 -9.83 8.44
C GLY A 147 -8.03 -11.07 7.64
N THR A 148 -8.43 -10.90 6.38
CA THR A 148 -8.77 -12.03 5.50
C THR A 148 -7.57 -12.96 5.27
N ILE A 149 -6.37 -12.40 5.04
CA ILE A 149 -5.14 -13.18 4.86
C ILE A 149 -4.81 -13.98 6.12
N VAL A 150 -4.84 -13.36 7.29
CA VAL A 150 -4.57 -14.03 8.57
C VAL A 150 -5.53 -15.21 8.78
N LYS A 151 -6.82 -15.00 8.49
CA LYS A 151 -7.86 -16.05 8.62
C LYS A 151 -7.77 -17.14 7.55
N SER A 152 -7.14 -16.86 6.40
CA SER A 152 -6.95 -17.83 5.33
C SER A 152 -5.62 -18.61 5.39
N THR A 153 -4.77 -18.30 6.38
CA THR A 153 -3.46 -18.94 6.58
C THR A 153 -3.37 -19.59 7.95
N ASN A 154 -2.43 -20.53 8.09
CA ASN A 154 -2.17 -21.22 9.36
C ASN A 154 -0.74 -20.94 9.85
N ARG A 155 -0.41 -21.38 11.08
CA ARG A 155 0.91 -21.15 11.69
C ARG A 155 2.08 -21.71 10.86
N GLN A 156 1.87 -22.78 10.08
CA GLN A 156 2.92 -23.41 9.27
C GLN A 156 3.19 -22.65 7.98
N THR A 157 2.18 -21.93 7.45
CA THR A 157 2.25 -21.22 6.17
C THR A 157 2.33 -19.70 6.32
N SER A 158 2.06 -19.15 7.51
CA SER A 158 1.94 -17.71 7.75
C SER A 158 3.21 -16.93 7.35
N SER A 159 4.40 -17.39 7.74
CA SER A 159 5.66 -16.71 7.39
C SER A 159 5.86 -16.65 5.87
N MET A 160 5.60 -17.77 5.17
CA MET A 160 5.71 -17.83 3.72
C MET A 160 4.61 -17.02 3.03
N ALA A 161 3.39 -17.02 3.57
CA ALA A 161 2.29 -16.24 3.03
C ALA A 161 2.66 -14.76 2.96
N TRP A 162 3.21 -14.19 4.03
CA TRP A 162 3.69 -12.80 4.01
C TRP A 162 4.87 -12.60 3.04
N GLY A 163 5.79 -13.57 2.95
CA GLY A 163 6.90 -13.55 1.99
C GLY A 163 6.45 -13.55 0.53
N VAL A 164 5.30 -14.17 0.21
CA VAL A 164 4.70 -14.17 -1.14
C VAL A 164 3.82 -12.94 -1.35
N PHE A 165 3.15 -12.47 -0.31
CA PHE A 165 2.26 -11.31 -0.39
C PHE A 165 3.01 -10.03 -0.73
N TYR A 166 4.16 -9.77 -0.11
CA TYR A 166 4.94 -8.54 -0.34
C TYR A 166 5.38 -8.32 -1.80
N PRO A 167 5.91 -9.31 -2.53
CA PRO A 167 6.17 -9.15 -3.96
C PRO A 167 4.96 -8.79 -4.80
N THR A 168 3.77 -9.38 -4.50
CA THR A 168 2.55 -9.03 -5.24
C THR A 168 2.15 -7.56 -5.03
N VAL A 169 2.33 -7.05 -3.82
CA VAL A 169 2.17 -5.61 -3.49
C VAL A 169 3.10 -4.75 -4.34
N ASN A 170 4.37 -5.14 -4.43
CA ASN A 170 5.38 -4.37 -5.17
C ASN A 170 5.20 -4.43 -6.69
N ILE A 171 4.64 -5.51 -7.24
CA ILE A 171 4.27 -5.57 -8.66
C ILE A 171 3.27 -4.45 -8.99
N GLY A 172 2.20 -4.30 -8.19
CA GLY A 172 1.24 -3.22 -8.36
C GLY A 172 1.89 -1.84 -8.20
N GLY A 173 2.75 -1.69 -7.18
CA GLY A 173 3.50 -0.47 -6.92
C GLY A 173 4.47 -0.07 -8.03
N TRP A 174 5.03 -1.04 -8.74
CA TRP A 174 5.90 -0.81 -9.89
C TRP A 174 5.12 -0.47 -11.17
N ILE A 175 4.08 -1.23 -11.50
CA ILE A 175 3.31 -1.03 -12.74
C ILE A 175 2.47 0.26 -12.67
N GLY A 176 1.89 0.60 -11.51
CA GLY A 176 1.00 1.75 -11.36
C GLY A 176 1.58 3.07 -11.85
N PRO A 177 2.74 3.50 -11.34
CA PRO A 177 3.40 4.73 -11.79
C PRO A 177 3.80 4.71 -13.28
N LEU A 178 4.17 3.55 -13.83
CA LEU A 178 4.50 3.42 -15.26
C LEU A 178 3.26 3.66 -16.13
N VAL A 179 2.11 3.12 -15.75
CA VAL A 179 0.84 3.39 -16.43
C VAL A 179 0.48 4.87 -16.30
N ALA A 180 0.61 5.45 -15.11
CA ALA A 180 0.34 6.87 -14.90
C ALA A 180 1.27 7.76 -15.72
N ALA A 181 2.56 7.41 -15.84
CA ALA A 181 3.53 8.12 -16.65
C ALA A 181 3.13 8.20 -18.13
N GLN A 182 2.56 7.15 -18.68
CA GLN A 182 2.08 7.14 -20.06
C GLN A 182 0.75 7.91 -20.21
N LEU A 183 -0.18 7.74 -19.29
CA LEU A 183 -1.49 8.37 -19.37
C LEU A 183 -1.43 9.90 -19.18
N ARG A 184 -0.59 10.40 -18.27
CA ARG A 184 -0.46 11.84 -18.06
C ARG A 184 0.15 12.60 -19.24
N GLN A 185 0.85 11.90 -20.16
CA GLN A 185 1.34 12.52 -21.40
C GLN A 185 0.20 12.83 -22.38
N LEU A 186 -0.95 12.17 -22.21
CA LEU A 186 -2.17 12.49 -22.94
C LEU A 186 -2.93 13.60 -22.21
N GLU A 187 -3.46 13.29 -21.04
CA GLU A 187 -4.14 14.23 -20.15
C GLU A 187 -4.07 13.74 -18.70
N TRP A 188 -3.96 14.66 -17.74
CA TRP A 188 -3.93 14.33 -16.32
C TRP A 188 -5.17 13.58 -15.82
N GLN A 189 -6.35 13.90 -16.36
CA GLN A 189 -7.60 13.26 -15.96
C GLN A 189 -7.66 11.76 -16.27
N TYR A 190 -6.96 11.31 -17.32
CA TYR A 190 -6.89 9.88 -17.66
C TYR A 190 -6.21 9.04 -16.58
N VAL A 191 -5.26 9.61 -15.85
CA VAL A 191 -4.64 8.93 -14.70
C VAL A 191 -5.69 8.60 -13.65
N PHE A 192 -6.52 9.57 -13.26
CA PHE A 192 -7.54 9.37 -12.25
C PHE A 192 -8.64 8.43 -12.70
N TYR A 193 -9.12 8.56 -13.94
CA TYR A 193 -10.12 7.65 -14.50
C TYR A 193 -9.61 6.21 -14.60
N ALA A 194 -8.36 6.02 -15.03
CA ALA A 194 -7.75 4.70 -15.09
C ALA A 194 -7.63 4.08 -13.70
N CYS A 195 -7.20 4.85 -12.70
CA CYS A 195 -7.11 4.36 -11.33
C CYS A 195 -8.47 4.01 -10.73
N ALA A 196 -9.53 4.80 -11.04
CA ALA A 196 -10.91 4.48 -10.66
C ALA A 196 -11.39 3.19 -11.33
N ALA A 197 -11.09 2.99 -12.61
CA ALA A 197 -11.44 1.78 -13.35
C ALA A 197 -10.67 0.55 -12.82
N ILE A 198 -9.35 0.69 -12.58
CA ILE A 198 -8.52 -0.38 -12.05
C ILE A 198 -9.02 -0.83 -10.68
N ILE A 199 -9.24 0.11 -9.74
CA ILE A 199 -9.69 -0.27 -8.38
C ILE A 199 -11.08 -0.91 -8.38
N SER A 200 -11.93 -0.62 -9.37
CA SER A 200 -13.25 -1.23 -9.49
C SER A 200 -13.19 -2.74 -9.78
N LEU A 201 -12.06 -3.25 -10.30
CA LEU A 201 -11.83 -4.70 -10.46
C LEU A 201 -11.93 -5.45 -9.13
N ASN A 202 -11.69 -4.78 -8.01
CA ASN A 202 -11.86 -5.38 -6.69
C ASN A 202 -13.30 -5.83 -6.42
N PHE A 203 -14.32 -5.21 -7.04
CA PHE A 203 -15.69 -5.71 -6.93
C PHE A 203 -15.86 -7.10 -7.56
N LEU A 204 -15.20 -7.34 -8.71
CA LEU A 204 -15.22 -8.64 -9.36
C LEU A 204 -14.51 -9.69 -8.50
N LEU A 205 -13.34 -9.35 -7.96
CA LEU A 205 -12.58 -10.25 -7.10
C LEU A 205 -13.33 -10.57 -5.80
N LEU A 206 -14.04 -9.61 -5.21
CA LEU A 206 -14.86 -9.83 -4.01
C LEU A 206 -15.97 -10.86 -4.22
N ILE A 207 -16.53 -10.99 -5.41
CA ILE A 207 -17.61 -11.94 -5.68
C ILE A 207 -17.07 -13.38 -5.72
N THR A 208 -15.80 -13.57 -6.06
CA THR A 208 -15.22 -14.89 -6.36
C THR A 208 -14.95 -15.76 -5.15
N TYR A 209 -14.85 -15.24 -3.94
CA TYR A 209 -14.53 -16.02 -2.74
C TYR A 209 -15.59 -15.87 -1.64
N LYS A 210 -15.62 -16.84 -0.74
CA LYS A 210 -16.39 -16.76 0.50
C LYS A 210 -15.49 -16.27 1.62
N GLU A 211 -15.98 -15.34 2.45
CA GLU A 211 -15.23 -14.80 3.57
C GLU A 211 -14.94 -15.91 4.59
N PRO A 212 -13.68 -16.10 5.01
CA PRO A 212 -13.33 -17.02 6.08
C PRO A 212 -14.02 -16.60 7.40
N ASP A 213 -14.38 -17.57 8.23
CA ASP A 213 -14.95 -17.40 9.58
C ASP A 213 -16.20 -16.49 9.65
N LYS A 214 -16.92 -16.31 8.54
CA LYS A 214 -18.13 -15.48 8.49
C LYS A 214 -19.20 -15.97 9.48
N GLU A 215 -19.38 -17.28 9.57
CA GLU A 215 -20.38 -17.91 10.46
C GLU A 215 -20.02 -17.68 11.93
N GLU A 216 -18.74 -17.87 12.27
CA GLU A 216 -18.24 -17.62 13.64
C GLU A 216 -18.44 -16.16 14.06
N ARG A 217 -18.10 -15.23 13.15
CA ARG A 217 -18.32 -13.79 13.37
C ARG A 217 -19.79 -13.45 13.57
N LEU A 218 -20.69 -14.04 12.78
CA LEU A 218 -22.14 -13.82 12.92
C LEU A 218 -22.66 -14.39 14.23
N ALA A 219 -22.18 -15.57 14.67
CA ALA A 219 -22.52 -16.16 15.96
C ALA A 219 -22.04 -15.28 17.12
N LEU A 220 -20.81 -14.74 17.05
CA LEU A 220 -20.29 -13.81 18.04
C LEU A 220 -21.14 -12.53 18.12
N ARG A 221 -21.53 -11.96 16.98
CA ARG A 221 -22.44 -10.80 16.94
C ARG A 221 -23.79 -11.08 17.57
N ALA A 222 -24.34 -12.27 17.36
CA ALA A 222 -25.59 -12.66 17.97
C ALA A 222 -25.47 -12.68 19.50
N LYS A 223 -24.38 -13.24 20.05
CA LYS A 223 -24.09 -13.27 21.50
C LYS A 223 -23.88 -11.86 22.09
N VAL A 224 -23.22 -10.97 21.37
CA VAL A 224 -23.10 -9.56 21.80
C VAL A 224 -24.46 -8.88 21.81
N ARG A 225 -25.30 -9.12 20.79
CA ARG A 225 -26.64 -8.51 20.70
C ARG A 225 -27.59 -9.05 21.73
N SER A 226 -27.45 -10.32 22.13
CA SER A 226 -28.23 -10.91 23.23
C SER A 226 -27.81 -10.45 24.65
N GLY A 227 -26.67 -9.71 24.72
CA GLY A 227 -26.12 -9.29 26.03
C GLY A 227 -25.31 -10.37 26.75
N GLU A 228 -25.12 -11.54 26.12
CA GLU A 228 -24.36 -12.65 26.70
C GLU A 228 -22.86 -12.32 26.82
N ILE A 229 -22.35 -11.50 25.86
CA ILE A 229 -20.97 -11.02 25.85
C ILE A 229 -20.95 -9.50 25.79
N LYS A 230 -20.23 -8.88 26.74
CA LYS A 230 -20.02 -7.43 26.73
C LYS A 230 -18.99 -7.05 25.67
N GLN A 231 -19.33 -6.10 24.84
CA GLN A 231 -18.41 -5.61 23.80
C GLN A 231 -17.65 -4.39 24.32
N ASP A 232 -16.31 -4.47 24.30
CA ASP A 232 -15.43 -3.38 24.71
C ASP A 232 -15.42 -2.24 23.69
N ASN A 233 -15.04 -1.05 24.14
CA ASN A 233 -14.93 0.12 23.27
C ASN A 233 -13.57 0.09 22.56
N LEU A 234 -13.58 -0.41 21.32
CA LEU A 234 -12.36 -0.57 20.50
C LEU A 234 -11.51 0.70 20.39
N ALA A 235 -12.14 1.87 20.23
CA ALA A 235 -11.40 3.12 20.11
C ALA A 235 -10.63 3.45 21.40
N VAL A 236 -11.24 3.20 22.55
CA VAL A 236 -10.60 3.42 23.86
C VAL A 236 -9.46 2.43 24.07
N ASP A 237 -9.66 1.17 23.74
CA ASP A 237 -8.65 0.14 23.94
C ASP A 237 -7.47 0.32 22.96
N SER A 238 -7.74 0.63 21.69
CA SER A 238 -6.69 1.01 20.73
C SER A 238 -5.89 2.24 21.18
N LEU A 239 -6.55 3.24 21.76
CA LEU A 239 -5.87 4.43 22.26
C LEU A 239 -5.01 4.12 23.48
N LYS A 240 -5.47 3.25 24.41
CA LYS A 240 -4.66 2.81 25.55
C LYS A 240 -3.39 2.09 25.12
N GLU A 241 -3.50 1.18 24.14
CA GLU A 241 -2.33 0.46 23.60
C GLU A 241 -1.35 1.41 22.90
N LEU A 242 -1.84 2.40 22.14
CA LEU A 242 -1.00 3.42 21.51
C LEU A 242 -0.25 4.29 22.54
N LEU A 243 -0.86 4.57 23.68
CA LEU A 243 -0.26 5.37 24.75
C LEU A 243 0.70 4.56 25.63
N HIS A 244 0.86 3.26 25.38
CA HIS A 244 1.83 2.46 26.13
C HIS A 244 3.28 2.97 25.84
N PRO A 245 4.14 3.18 26.87
CA PRO A 245 5.45 3.81 26.69
C PRO A 245 6.34 3.15 25.63
N ILE A 246 6.35 1.82 25.56
CA ILE A 246 7.12 1.06 24.57
C ILE A 246 6.62 1.37 23.15
N MET A 247 5.28 1.47 22.97
CA MET A 247 4.68 1.79 21.68
C MET A 247 5.01 3.21 21.25
N ILE A 248 4.95 4.19 22.17
CA ILE A 248 5.34 5.58 21.90
C ILE A 248 6.79 5.67 21.41
N TRP A 249 7.74 5.03 22.12
CA TRP A 249 9.12 5.00 21.70
C TRP A 249 9.32 4.35 20.34
N TYR A 250 8.62 3.25 20.07
CA TYR A 250 8.65 2.59 18.77
C TYR A 250 8.13 3.52 17.66
N ILE A 251 7.00 4.19 17.88
CA ILE A 251 6.43 5.14 16.93
C ILE A 251 7.40 6.30 16.67
N VAL A 252 8.00 6.90 17.70
CA VAL A 252 8.93 8.03 17.55
C VAL A 252 10.15 7.62 16.73
N LEU A 253 10.79 6.48 17.06
CA LEU A 253 11.95 5.99 16.33
C LEU A 253 11.64 5.69 14.87
N PHE A 254 10.51 5.01 14.59
CA PHE A 254 10.10 4.69 13.23
C PHE A 254 9.59 5.89 12.44
N SER A 255 9.10 6.93 13.09
CA SER A 255 8.68 8.16 12.41
C SER A 255 9.84 8.80 11.64
N GLY A 256 11.05 8.79 12.18
CA GLY A 256 12.24 9.29 11.49
C GLY A 256 12.55 8.53 10.20
N PHE A 257 12.53 7.19 10.27
CA PHE A 257 12.72 6.34 9.09
C PHE A 257 11.64 6.58 8.02
N TRP A 258 10.37 6.59 8.42
CA TRP A 258 9.27 6.81 7.48
C TRP A 258 9.25 8.23 6.91
N PHE A 259 9.64 9.23 7.69
CA PHE A 259 9.79 10.60 7.20
C PHE A 259 10.80 10.66 6.05
N MET A 260 11.99 10.08 6.24
CA MET A 260 13.04 10.04 5.21
C MET A 260 12.57 9.31 3.95
N LEU A 261 11.94 8.12 4.11
CA LEU A 261 11.43 7.33 3.00
C LEU A 261 10.33 8.07 2.25
N MET A 262 9.36 8.67 2.94
CA MET A 262 8.26 9.40 2.31
C MET A 262 8.74 10.69 1.62
N ALA A 263 9.75 11.36 2.17
CA ALA A 263 10.33 12.54 1.52
C ALA A 263 10.87 12.20 0.12
N PHE A 264 11.51 11.04 -0.05
CA PHE A 264 11.94 10.57 -1.36
C PHE A 264 10.76 10.41 -2.35
N TRP A 265 9.64 9.86 -1.88
CA TRP A 265 8.46 9.65 -2.73
C TRP A 265 7.67 10.93 -3.01
N ASP A 266 7.67 11.90 -2.10
CA ASP A 266 6.89 13.14 -2.21
C ASP A 266 7.65 14.25 -2.94
N VAL A 267 8.94 14.40 -2.63
CA VAL A 267 9.81 15.47 -3.17
C VAL A 267 10.66 14.98 -4.35
N GLY A 268 11.04 13.71 -4.35
CA GLY A 268 11.90 13.12 -5.38
C GLY A 268 11.43 13.36 -6.81
N PRO A 269 10.15 13.15 -7.16
CA PRO A 269 9.67 13.41 -8.52
C PRO A 269 9.87 14.87 -8.96
N LEU A 270 9.70 15.84 -8.06
CA LEU A 270 9.92 17.26 -8.34
C LEU A 270 11.41 17.54 -8.54
N PHE A 271 12.26 16.99 -7.64
CA PHE A 271 13.71 17.12 -7.78
C PHE A 271 14.21 16.55 -9.09
N PHE A 272 13.75 15.36 -9.49
CA PHE A 272 14.15 14.75 -10.76
C PHE A 272 13.66 15.54 -11.97
N ARG A 273 12.46 16.11 -11.91
CA ARG A 273 11.95 16.98 -12.97
C ARG A 273 12.77 18.24 -13.16
N ASP A 274 13.14 18.90 -12.07
CA ASP A 274 13.67 20.25 -12.09
C ASP A 274 15.21 20.30 -12.13
N TRP A 275 15.90 19.23 -11.66
CA TRP A 275 17.35 19.25 -11.43
C TRP A 275 18.12 18.12 -12.11
N VAL A 276 17.45 17.10 -12.66
CA VAL A 276 18.13 15.93 -13.24
C VAL A 276 17.89 15.82 -14.73
N ASP A 277 18.97 15.94 -15.50
CA ASP A 277 18.94 15.66 -16.95
C ASP A 277 19.12 14.18 -17.22
N THR A 278 18.02 13.48 -17.51
CA THR A 278 18.02 12.05 -17.80
C THR A 278 18.37 11.72 -19.26
N THR A 279 18.47 12.72 -20.15
CA THR A 279 18.85 12.49 -21.56
C THR A 279 20.26 11.94 -21.67
N VAL A 280 21.17 12.37 -20.80
CA VAL A 280 22.55 11.87 -20.74
C VAL A 280 22.57 10.38 -20.44
N MET A 281 21.74 9.93 -19.51
CA MET A 281 21.64 8.51 -19.15
C MET A 281 21.06 7.69 -20.30
N VAL A 282 20.03 8.20 -20.97
CA VAL A 282 19.42 7.54 -22.13
C VAL A 282 20.41 7.41 -23.27
N ARG A 283 21.19 8.46 -23.60
CA ARG A 283 22.24 8.40 -24.60
C ARG A 283 23.29 7.33 -24.31
N HIS A 284 23.69 7.18 -23.07
CA HIS A 284 24.64 6.13 -22.66
C HIS A 284 24.08 4.72 -22.82
N LEU A 285 22.79 4.52 -22.62
CA LEU A 285 22.14 3.21 -22.66
C LEU A 285 21.71 2.82 -24.08
N PHE A 286 21.22 3.76 -24.87
CA PHE A 286 20.55 3.50 -26.15
C PHE A 286 21.14 4.26 -27.33
N GLY A 287 22.12 5.15 -27.12
CA GLY A 287 22.72 6.00 -28.16
C GLY A 287 22.05 7.37 -28.25
N GLU A 288 22.55 8.20 -29.18
CA GLU A 288 22.15 9.62 -29.34
C GLU A 288 20.64 9.80 -29.64
N ASP A 289 20.07 8.89 -30.42
CA ASP A 289 18.64 8.95 -30.81
C ASP A 289 17.66 8.36 -29.77
N GLY A 290 18.16 7.87 -28.61
CA GLY A 290 17.37 7.19 -27.64
C GLY A 290 16.85 5.83 -28.11
N THR A 291 15.63 5.44 -27.68
CA THR A 291 15.03 4.14 -28.03
C THR A 291 13.63 4.28 -28.60
N GLN A 292 13.32 3.49 -29.64
CA GLN A 292 11.95 3.35 -30.18
C GLN A 292 11.25 2.09 -29.66
N SER A 293 11.92 1.33 -28.78
CA SER A 293 11.34 0.12 -28.19
C SER A 293 10.26 0.45 -27.17
N GLN A 294 9.02 0.11 -27.49
CA GLN A 294 7.87 0.29 -26.59
C GLN A 294 8.08 -0.44 -25.25
N PHE A 295 8.80 -1.56 -25.25
CA PHE A 295 9.13 -2.28 -24.03
C PHE A 295 10.01 -1.43 -23.11
N TRP A 296 11.11 -0.85 -23.60
CA TRP A 296 12.00 -0.02 -22.78
C TRP A 296 11.35 1.30 -22.38
N ILE A 297 10.59 1.92 -23.29
CA ILE A 297 9.82 3.13 -23.02
C ILE A 297 8.87 2.88 -21.81
N PHE A 298 8.17 1.76 -21.82
CA PHE A 298 7.27 1.41 -20.72
C PHE A 298 8.02 1.04 -19.45
N VAL A 299 8.96 0.09 -19.50
CA VAL A 299 9.64 -0.47 -18.30
C VAL A 299 10.45 0.57 -17.53
N LEU A 300 11.07 1.52 -18.24
CA LEU A 300 11.86 2.60 -17.65
C LEU A 300 11.03 3.88 -17.38
N GLY A 301 9.75 3.88 -17.75
CA GLY A 301 8.90 5.06 -17.61
C GLY A 301 9.43 6.25 -18.41
N MET A 302 9.76 6.03 -19.70
CA MET A 302 10.34 7.05 -20.56
C MET A 302 9.26 7.92 -21.20
N SER A 303 9.68 9.08 -21.72
CA SER A 303 8.87 9.91 -22.60
C SER A 303 8.49 9.14 -23.88
N SER A 304 7.39 9.53 -24.51
CA SER A 304 6.87 8.84 -25.71
C SER A 304 7.84 8.82 -26.88
N ASP A 305 8.77 9.78 -26.95
CA ASP A 305 9.85 9.86 -27.94
C ASP A 305 11.09 8.99 -27.60
N GLY A 306 11.09 8.36 -26.39
CA GLY A 306 12.17 7.50 -25.93
C GLY A 306 13.52 8.20 -25.68
N THR A 307 13.52 9.52 -25.51
CA THR A 307 14.76 10.31 -25.35
C THR A 307 15.13 10.62 -23.91
N ARG A 308 14.19 10.50 -22.96
CA ARG A 308 14.40 10.78 -21.54
C ARG A 308 13.60 9.87 -20.65
N ILE A 309 14.10 9.59 -19.43
CA ILE A 309 13.36 8.90 -18.39
C ILE A 309 12.57 9.95 -17.60
N MET A 310 11.29 9.71 -17.39
CA MET A 310 10.42 10.61 -16.66
C MET A 310 10.67 10.51 -15.15
N PRO A 311 10.38 11.55 -14.34
CA PRO A 311 10.64 11.57 -12.90
C PRO A 311 10.08 10.37 -12.16
N GLU A 312 8.88 9.98 -12.48
CA GLU A 312 8.22 8.80 -11.90
C GLU A 312 8.89 7.49 -12.30
N GLY A 313 9.48 7.42 -13.51
CA GLY A 313 10.27 6.28 -13.95
C GLY A 313 11.52 6.09 -13.08
N LEU A 314 12.26 7.17 -12.80
CA LEU A 314 13.45 7.12 -11.91
C LEU A 314 13.09 6.67 -10.49
N VAL A 315 12.08 7.26 -9.89
CA VAL A 315 11.62 6.86 -8.54
C VAL A 315 11.19 5.39 -8.55
N ASN A 316 10.58 4.94 -9.63
CA ASN A 316 10.01 3.61 -9.75
C ASN A 316 11.05 2.49 -9.92
N ILE A 317 12.30 2.81 -10.31
CA ILE A 317 13.42 1.85 -10.30
C ILE A 317 13.58 1.23 -8.91
N ASN A 318 13.36 1.99 -7.84
CA ASN A 318 13.38 1.48 -6.48
C ASN A 318 12.35 0.35 -6.28
N ALA A 319 11.11 0.53 -6.71
CA ALA A 319 10.07 -0.50 -6.60
C ALA A 319 10.41 -1.77 -7.40
N MET A 320 11.00 -1.60 -8.59
CA MET A 320 11.49 -2.71 -9.42
C MET A 320 12.60 -3.49 -8.71
N LEU A 321 13.58 -2.81 -8.14
CA LEU A 321 14.67 -3.44 -7.39
C LEU A 321 14.15 -4.19 -6.16
N ILE A 322 13.22 -3.61 -5.41
CA ILE A 322 12.58 -4.28 -4.27
C ILE A 322 11.87 -5.56 -4.74
N MET A 323 11.10 -5.50 -5.82
CA MET A 323 10.39 -6.66 -6.37
C MET A 323 11.37 -7.80 -6.71
N LEU A 324 12.51 -7.49 -7.33
CA LEU A 324 13.50 -8.47 -7.75
C LEU A 324 14.35 -9.03 -6.59
N THR A 325 14.64 -8.21 -5.58
CA THR A 325 15.61 -8.55 -4.53
C THR A 325 15.00 -8.91 -3.19
N CYS A 326 13.69 -8.65 -2.98
CA CYS A 326 13.08 -8.82 -1.67
C CYS A 326 13.17 -10.25 -1.13
N PHE A 327 13.10 -11.28 -1.98
CA PHE A 327 13.27 -12.67 -1.56
C PHE A 327 14.67 -12.97 -1.04
N LEU A 328 15.70 -12.43 -1.69
CA LEU A 328 17.10 -12.59 -1.28
C LEU A 328 17.33 -11.89 0.05
N ILE A 329 16.84 -10.65 0.18
CA ILE A 329 16.97 -9.85 1.40
C ILE A 329 16.18 -10.46 2.54
N ALA A 330 14.96 -10.95 2.31
CA ALA A 330 14.15 -11.63 3.31
C ALA A 330 14.83 -12.91 3.80
N GLY A 331 15.39 -13.72 2.89
CA GLY A 331 16.16 -14.91 3.23
C GLY A 331 17.39 -14.59 4.08
N TRP A 332 18.14 -13.57 3.71
CA TRP A 332 19.28 -13.12 4.47
C TRP A 332 18.91 -12.56 5.86
N SER A 333 17.88 -11.71 5.92
CA SER A 333 17.42 -11.08 7.16
C SER A 333 16.88 -12.09 8.17
N ALA A 334 16.37 -13.23 7.72
CA ALA A 334 15.91 -14.32 8.60
C ALA A 334 17.06 -14.97 9.39
N LEU A 335 18.32 -14.82 8.94
CA LEU A 335 19.51 -15.36 9.62
C LEU A 335 20.00 -14.49 10.78
N ILE A 336 19.52 -13.25 10.89
CA ILE A 336 19.96 -12.28 11.90
C ILE A 336 18.79 -11.86 12.80
N LYS A 337 19.11 -11.28 13.97
CA LYS A 337 18.07 -10.76 14.87
C LYS A 337 17.31 -9.64 14.19
N ALA A 338 15.99 -9.60 14.37
CA ALA A 338 15.11 -8.59 13.75
C ALA A 338 15.59 -7.15 14.02
N THR A 339 16.00 -6.84 15.26
CA THR A 339 16.54 -5.52 15.63
C THR A 339 17.79 -5.14 14.84
N ASN A 340 18.70 -6.10 14.60
CA ASN A 340 19.91 -5.86 13.81
C ASN A 340 19.58 -5.66 12.33
N SER A 341 18.64 -6.45 11.79
CA SER A 341 18.16 -6.29 10.42
C SER A 341 17.55 -4.89 10.20
N MET A 342 16.74 -4.42 11.16
CA MET A 342 16.15 -3.08 11.12
C MET A 342 17.22 -1.99 11.20
N ALA A 343 18.21 -2.12 12.09
CA ALA A 343 19.31 -1.16 12.22
C ALA A 343 20.14 -1.08 10.93
N ILE A 344 20.49 -2.21 10.33
CA ILE A 344 21.21 -2.26 9.06
C ILE A 344 20.39 -1.63 7.94
N GLY A 345 19.11 -1.96 7.83
CA GLY A 345 18.22 -1.38 6.83
C GLY A 345 18.09 0.14 6.96
N THR A 346 17.95 0.66 8.19
CA THR A 346 17.90 2.11 8.44
C THR A 346 19.22 2.79 8.08
N PHE A 347 20.34 2.18 8.43
CA PHE A 347 21.67 2.72 8.09
C PHE A 347 21.93 2.75 6.58
N LEU A 348 21.50 1.73 5.85
CA LEU A 348 21.65 1.69 4.38
C LEU A 348 20.71 2.67 3.67
N ALA A 349 19.61 3.06 4.29
CA ALA A 349 18.64 4.00 3.74
C ALA A 349 19.02 5.46 4.01
N ALA A 350 19.84 5.74 5.05
CA ALA A 350 20.33 7.08 5.40
C ALA A 350 21.52 7.50 4.54
#